data_d2ca873df0770b8c12958b567bd6ea26
#
_entry.id   d2ca873df0770b8c12958b567bd6ea26
#
_cell.length_a   1.000
_cell.length_b   1.000
_cell.length_c   1.000
_cell.angle_alpha   90.00
_cell.angle_beta   90.00
_cell.angle_gamma   90.00
#
_symmetry.space_group_name_H-M   'P 1'
#
loop_
_entity.id
_entity.type
_entity.pdbx_description
1 polymer ?
#
loop_
_entity_poly.entity_id
_entity_poly.type
_entity_poly.pdbx_seq_one_letter_code
_entity_poly.pdbx_strand_id
1 'polypeptide(L)'
;MSSATSAPARDRMPFGALLVLSMIGFTAITTELLPSGLLPQMSAGLNVSEPVAGYLTAGYAAVIVATVIPAALLLSRIPRHILMVALVLTFAISNALVGLVSDFGAALAARLVGGIAHGLLWTAMAPFVARIVPAHKVGKAMAIVFSGNSLGLAIGAPLGTALGGLIGWRASFLLLAGTGVVLAGLALWLLPAVRRLADAPRPSLRKAISQPGVKPVAIAWPLMLMAHFALFTFIAPFLREAGLPDYSITLSLTILGFSGLVGIWIAGITVDLRPRRSLLITTAVIAAAFLLLPLGAGTVPGALVLMAVWGAGFGAIGIYNQSAILRAGKEYREAANGLTVLTIQLGITVGALYGAAALTTAGPLLVPVAAAVPVVVALVIMVTGRNHAYPPGPKESGHVKAEPAAPELRVHA
;
A
#
# COMPACT_ATOMS: atom_id res chain seq x y z
N MET A 1 43.46 -12.49 31.10
CA MET A 1 42.90 -12.58 29.77
C MET A 1 41.67 -13.47 29.83
N SER A 2 40.51 -12.87 30.03
CA SER A 2 39.23 -13.63 30.09
C SER A 2 38.54 -13.53 28.72
N SER A 3 38.53 -14.63 27.99
CA SER A 3 37.80 -14.78 26.73
C SER A 3 36.32 -14.77 27.02
N ALA A 4 35.67 -13.63 26.75
CA ALA A 4 34.20 -13.57 26.73
C ALA A 4 33.70 -14.43 25.58
N THR A 5 33.25 -15.64 25.87
CA THR A 5 32.52 -16.52 24.99
C THR A 5 31.25 -15.82 24.55
N SER A 6 31.24 -15.28 23.33
CA SER A 6 30.02 -14.78 22.69
C SER A 6 29.05 -15.96 22.54
N ALA A 7 27.91 -15.85 23.22
CA ALA A 7 26.83 -16.82 23.08
C ALA A 7 26.47 -16.96 21.58
N PRO A 8 26.27 -18.19 21.07
CA PRO A 8 25.94 -18.42 19.65
C PRO A 8 24.67 -17.65 19.29
N ALA A 9 24.77 -16.77 18.30
CA ALA A 9 23.62 -16.07 17.74
C ALA A 9 22.54 -17.10 17.40
N ARG A 10 21.37 -16.99 18.05
CA ARG A 10 20.23 -17.90 17.85
C ARG A 10 19.89 -17.92 16.36
N ASP A 11 20.20 -19.01 15.66
CA ASP A 11 19.84 -19.25 14.26
C ASP A 11 18.31 -19.50 14.07
N ARG A 12 17.50 -19.21 15.09
CA ARG A 12 16.05 -19.40 15.08
C ARG A 12 15.32 -18.13 14.71
N MET A 13 14.42 -18.25 13.71
CA MET A 13 13.48 -17.18 13.38
C MET A 13 12.40 -17.10 14.47
N PRO A 14 12.11 -15.90 15.02
CA PRO A 14 11.05 -15.69 15.99
C PRO A 14 9.68 -15.63 15.27
N PHE A 15 9.16 -16.77 14.81
CA PHE A 15 7.92 -16.86 14.02
C PHE A 15 6.74 -16.15 14.68
N GLY A 16 6.56 -16.30 16.01
CA GLY A 16 5.47 -15.63 16.74
C GLY A 16 5.55 -14.10 16.59
N ALA A 17 6.76 -13.51 16.75
CA ALA A 17 6.95 -12.08 16.56
C ALA A 17 6.66 -11.65 15.11
N LEU A 18 7.11 -12.43 14.12
CA LEU A 18 6.86 -12.13 12.70
C LEU A 18 5.38 -12.22 12.33
N LEU A 19 4.65 -13.20 12.88
CA LEU A 19 3.20 -13.31 12.67
C LEU A 19 2.44 -12.15 13.33
N VAL A 20 2.82 -11.73 14.53
CA VAL A 20 2.23 -10.54 15.16
C VAL A 20 2.46 -9.30 14.31
N LEU A 21 3.68 -9.09 13.81
CA LEU A 21 3.97 -7.97 12.90
C LEU A 21 3.18 -8.05 11.58
N SER A 22 2.99 -9.26 11.03
CA SER A 22 2.15 -9.49 9.86
C SER A 22 0.69 -9.11 10.13
N MET A 23 0.13 -9.53 11.27
CA MET A 23 -1.23 -9.19 11.68
C MET A 23 -1.41 -7.69 11.96
N ILE A 24 -0.40 -7.04 12.53
CA ILE A 24 -0.37 -5.58 12.69
C ILE A 24 -0.43 -4.90 11.31
N GLY A 25 0.36 -5.36 10.35
CA GLY A 25 0.34 -4.85 8.97
C GLY A 25 -1.03 -5.05 8.30
N PHE A 26 -1.63 -6.23 8.44
CA PHE A 26 -2.98 -6.53 7.96
C PHE A 26 -4.02 -5.56 8.55
N THR A 27 -4.02 -5.40 9.87
CA THR A 27 -4.97 -4.52 10.57
C THR A 27 -4.77 -3.05 10.17
N ALA A 28 -3.52 -2.62 9.99
CA ALA A 28 -3.19 -1.27 9.58
C ALA A 28 -3.76 -0.95 8.18
N ILE A 29 -3.54 -1.81 7.20
CA ILE A 29 -4.08 -1.64 5.83
C ILE A 29 -5.60 -1.76 5.81
N THR A 30 -6.17 -2.72 6.54
CA THR A 30 -7.63 -2.85 6.64
C THR A 30 -8.25 -1.57 7.20
N THR A 31 -7.68 -0.96 8.25
CA THR A 31 -8.15 0.32 8.80
C THR A 31 -8.03 1.47 7.79
N GLU A 32 -6.94 1.52 7.02
CA GLU A 32 -6.74 2.55 5.99
C GLU A 32 -7.83 2.47 4.92
N LEU A 33 -8.15 1.27 4.45
CA LEU A 33 -9.08 1.03 3.34
C LEU A 33 -10.55 0.96 3.76
N LEU A 34 -10.84 0.71 5.03
CA LEU A 34 -12.19 0.52 5.56
C LEU A 34 -13.19 1.61 5.18
N PRO A 35 -12.86 2.93 5.25
CA PRO A 35 -13.80 3.97 4.90
C PRO A 35 -14.31 3.90 3.45
N SER A 36 -13.50 3.41 2.52
CA SER A 36 -13.90 3.35 1.10
C SER A 36 -15.09 2.42 0.85
N GLY A 37 -15.16 1.30 1.58
CA GLY A 37 -16.30 0.38 1.51
C GLY A 37 -17.51 0.81 2.35
N LEU A 38 -17.30 1.67 3.33
CA LEU A 38 -18.32 2.13 4.29
C LEU A 38 -18.72 3.59 4.09
N LEU A 39 -18.25 4.23 3.03
CA LEU A 39 -18.41 5.67 2.81
C LEU A 39 -19.84 6.17 2.95
N PRO A 40 -20.87 5.54 2.32
CA PRO A 40 -22.25 6.00 2.48
C PRO A 40 -22.79 5.89 3.91
N GLN A 41 -22.41 4.82 4.63
CA GLN A 41 -22.83 4.64 6.03
C GLN A 41 -22.14 5.66 6.95
N MET A 42 -20.86 5.96 6.70
CA MET A 42 -20.10 6.97 7.46
C MET A 42 -20.62 8.38 7.17
N SER A 43 -20.89 8.71 5.92
CA SER A 43 -21.50 9.95 5.48
C SER A 43 -22.84 10.21 6.21
N ALA A 44 -23.75 9.24 6.16
CA ALA A 44 -25.04 9.34 6.87
C ALA A 44 -24.86 9.40 8.40
N GLY A 45 -23.98 8.57 8.97
CA GLY A 45 -23.79 8.50 10.41
C GLY A 45 -23.02 9.67 11.03
N LEU A 46 -22.32 10.47 10.22
CA LEU A 46 -21.60 11.69 10.61
C LEU A 46 -22.31 12.97 10.12
N ASN A 47 -23.47 12.84 9.47
CA ASN A 47 -24.27 13.94 8.92
C ASN A 47 -23.49 14.85 7.96
N VAL A 48 -22.71 14.27 7.06
CA VAL A 48 -21.95 14.98 6.03
C VAL A 48 -22.19 14.37 4.66
N SER A 49 -21.87 15.10 3.58
CA SER A 49 -21.93 14.56 2.23
C SER A 49 -20.81 13.51 1.99
N GLU A 50 -21.01 12.61 1.04
CA GLU A 50 -20.01 11.58 0.68
C GLU A 50 -18.65 12.16 0.25
N PRO A 51 -18.58 13.29 -0.52
CA PRO A 51 -17.31 13.95 -0.79
C PRO A 51 -16.59 14.42 0.47
N VAL A 52 -17.32 14.96 1.45
CA VAL A 52 -16.75 15.36 2.74
C VAL A 52 -16.29 14.14 3.54
N ALA A 53 -17.07 13.06 3.56
CA ALA A 53 -16.64 11.82 4.18
C ALA A 53 -15.34 11.25 3.56
N GLY A 54 -15.10 11.48 2.27
CA GLY A 54 -13.85 11.12 1.57
C GLY A 54 -12.59 11.77 2.18
N TYR A 55 -12.73 12.90 2.89
CA TYR A 55 -11.60 13.50 3.62
C TYR A 55 -11.09 12.64 4.77
N LEU A 56 -11.85 11.68 5.26
CA LEU A 56 -11.38 10.70 6.24
C LEU A 56 -10.25 9.82 5.65
N THR A 57 -10.30 9.51 4.36
CA THR A 57 -9.23 8.80 3.64
C THR A 57 -8.12 9.76 3.24
N ALA A 58 -8.45 10.89 2.62
CA ALA A 58 -7.47 11.87 2.16
C ALA A 58 -6.65 12.45 3.33
N GLY A 59 -7.30 12.84 4.43
CA GLY A 59 -6.63 13.38 5.63
C GLY A 59 -5.71 12.36 6.29
N TYR A 60 -6.15 11.10 6.37
CA TYR A 60 -5.32 10.02 6.90
C TYR A 60 -4.01 9.86 6.11
N ALA A 61 -4.08 9.82 4.79
CA ALA A 61 -2.90 9.70 3.93
C ALA A 61 -2.06 10.99 3.93
N ALA A 62 -2.70 12.17 3.94
CA ALA A 62 -2.00 13.45 3.97
C ALA A 62 -1.14 13.63 5.23
N VAL A 63 -1.67 13.25 6.40
CA VAL A 63 -0.92 13.35 7.65
C VAL A 63 0.29 12.41 7.68
N ILE A 64 0.21 11.24 7.04
CA ILE A 64 1.36 10.35 6.88
C ILE A 64 2.48 11.07 6.12
N VAL A 65 2.16 11.69 4.96
CA VAL A 65 3.14 12.44 4.16
C VAL A 65 3.80 13.55 4.99
N ALA A 66 2.98 14.33 5.70
CA ALA A 66 3.47 15.47 6.46
C ALA A 66 4.33 15.07 7.68
N THR A 67 4.03 13.93 8.30
CA THR A 67 4.59 13.60 9.62
C THR A 67 5.61 12.47 9.62
N VAL A 68 5.62 11.60 8.61
CA VAL A 68 6.46 10.38 8.60
C VAL A 68 7.95 10.68 8.78
N ILE A 69 8.48 11.71 8.12
CA ILE A 69 9.90 12.06 8.20
C ILE A 69 10.22 12.74 9.54
N PRO A 70 9.56 13.86 9.94
CA PRO A 70 9.88 14.52 11.20
C PRO A 70 9.64 13.63 12.42
N ALA A 71 8.54 12.86 12.41
CA ALA A 71 8.22 11.98 13.51
C ALA A 71 9.19 10.79 13.63
N ALA A 72 9.66 10.23 12.51
CA ALA A 72 10.67 9.18 12.51
C ALA A 72 12.00 9.67 13.14
N LEU A 73 12.36 10.93 12.92
CA LEU A 73 13.55 11.56 13.53
C LEU A 73 13.36 11.76 15.04
N LEU A 74 12.23 12.33 15.46
CA LEU A 74 11.90 12.58 16.87
C LEU A 74 11.87 11.30 17.69
N LEU A 75 11.20 10.26 17.17
CA LEU A 75 11.00 8.98 17.85
C LEU A 75 12.19 8.01 17.69
N SER A 76 13.24 8.41 16.99
CA SER A 76 14.45 7.59 16.81
C SER A 76 15.15 7.23 18.14
N ARG A 77 14.89 7.98 19.22
CA ARG A 77 15.46 7.75 20.56
C ARG A 77 14.74 6.68 21.37
N ILE A 78 13.51 6.32 20.99
CA ILE A 78 12.70 5.33 21.71
C ILE A 78 13.15 3.90 21.33
N PRO A 79 13.25 2.97 22.32
CA PRO A 79 13.50 1.56 22.02
C PRO A 79 12.46 1.01 21.06
N ARG A 80 12.89 0.33 20.00
CA ARG A 80 12.03 -0.03 18.86
C ARG A 80 10.83 -0.92 19.24
N HIS A 81 10.99 -1.85 20.16
CA HIS A 81 9.89 -2.72 20.63
C HIS A 81 8.83 -1.91 21.38
N ILE A 82 9.21 -0.96 22.25
CA ILE A 82 8.27 -0.07 22.96
C ILE A 82 7.56 0.84 21.93
N LEU A 83 8.30 1.39 20.97
CA LEU A 83 7.72 2.21 19.92
C LEU A 83 6.67 1.44 19.12
N MET A 84 6.94 0.18 18.74
CA MET A 84 5.97 -0.67 18.03
C MET A 84 4.68 -0.82 18.82
N VAL A 85 4.78 -1.17 20.10
CA VAL A 85 3.61 -1.33 20.98
C VAL A 85 2.84 -0.02 21.14
N ALA A 86 3.53 1.08 21.39
CA ALA A 86 2.91 2.41 21.50
C ALA A 86 2.18 2.82 20.23
N LEU A 87 2.75 2.56 19.05
CA LEU A 87 2.12 2.87 17.77
C LEU A 87 0.87 2.02 17.53
N VAL A 88 0.91 0.71 17.88
CA VAL A 88 -0.25 -0.17 17.76
C VAL A 88 -1.37 0.24 18.74
N LEU A 89 -1.03 0.65 19.95
CA LEU A 89 -2.02 1.17 20.91
C LEU A 89 -2.61 2.49 20.43
N THR A 90 -1.78 3.43 19.94
CA THR A 90 -2.27 4.69 19.36
C THR A 90 -3.23 4.43 18.20
N PHE A 91 -2.93 3.43 17.39
CA PHE A 91 -3.77 2.99 16.29
C PHE A 91 -5.10 2.39 16.78
N ALA A 92 -5.07 1.56 17.82
CA ALA A 92 -6.26 1.02 18.45
C ALA A 92 -7.15 2.12 19.05
N ILE A 93 -6.55 3.10 19.74
CA ILE A 93 -7.26 4.26 20.31
C ILE A 93 -7.90 5.10 19.18
N SER A 94 -7.16 5.35 18.10
CA SER A 94 -7.70 6.06 16.94
C SER A 94 -8.94 5.37 16.37
N ASN A 95 -8.88 4.04 16.15
CA ASN A 95 -10.01 3.27 15.67
C ASN A 95 -11.19 3.30 16.65
N ALA A 96 -10.94 3.18 17.96
CA ALA A 96 -11.97 3.27 18.98
C ALA A 96 -12.67 4.65 18.94
N LEU A 97 -11.91 5.73 18.86
CA LEU A 97 -12.45 7.08 18.77
C LEU A 97 -13.32 7.24 17.51
N VAL A 98 -12.87 6.80 16.34
CA VAL A 98 -13.67 6.83 15.10
C VAL A 98 -15.00 6.10 15.29
N GLY A 99 -15.00 4.95 15.94
CA GLY A 99 -16.22 4.17 16.20
C GLY A 99 -17.18 4.80 17.21
N LEU A 100 -16.68 5.63 18.13
CA LEU A 100 -17.46 6.19 19.25
C LEU A 100 -18.00 7.61 18.97
N VAL A 101 -17.31 8.41 18.16
CA VAL A 101 -17.69 9.80 17.93
C VAL A 101 -18.84 9.93 16.93
N SER A 102 -19.63 11.00 17.08
CA SER A 102 -20.75 11.33 16.18
C SER A 102 -20.47 12.58 15.33
N ASP A 103 -19.41 13.31 15.65
CA ASP A 103 -18.99 14.52 14.95
C ASP A 103 -17.91 14.21 13.93
N PHE A 104 -18.04 14.79 12.71
CA PHE A 104 -17.08 14.57 11.62
C PHE A 104 -15.68 15.10 11.97
N GLY A 105 -15.58 16.26 12.60
CA GLY A 105 -14.28 16.86 12.97
C GLY A 105 -13.53 15.99 13.97
N ALA A 106 -14.24 15.43 14.96
CA ALA A 106 -13.66 14.49 15.92
C ALA A 106 -13.24 13.17 15.23
N ALA A 107 -14.05 12.64 14.32
CA ALA A 107 -13.68 11.45 13.52
C ALA A 107 -12.45 11.70 12.65
N LEU A 108 -12.37 12.87 12.00
CA LEU A 108 -11.20 13.26 11.21
C LEU A 108 -9.96 13.41 12.08
N ALA A 109 -10.07 14.10 13.23
CA ALA A 109 -8.96 14.23 14.17
C ALA A 109 -8.45 12.86 14.64
N ALA A 110 -9.35 11.93 14.99
CA ALA A 110 -8.98 10.55 15.32
C ALA A 110 -8.25 9.84 14.16
N ARG A 111 -8.75 10.01 12.93
CA ARG A 111 -8.09 9.47 11.72
C ARG A 111 -6.70 10.05 11.49
N LEU A 112 -6.49 11.34 11.72
CA LEU A 112 -5.17 11.97 11.63
C LEU A 112 -4.18 11.37 12.63
N VAL A 113 -4.60 11.16 13.88
CA VAL A 113 -3.78 10.47 14.90
C VAL A 113 -3.42 9.05 14.45
N GLY A 114 -4.39 8.30 13.92
CA GLY A 114 -4.17 6.96 13.36
C GLY A 114 -3.19 6.96 12.18
N GLY A 115 -3.30 7.95 11.29
CA GLY A 115 -2.40 8.13 10.16
C GLY A 115 -0.95 8.37 10.58
N ILE A 116 -0.71 9.22 11.59
CA ILE A 116 0.63 9.41 12.16
C ILE A 116 1.20 8.07 12.66
N ALA A 117 0.43 7.34 13.45
CA ALA A 117 0.85 6.03 13.97
C ALA A 117 1.13 5.03 12.84
N HIS A 118 0.30 5.01 11.79
CA HIS A 118 0.47 4.15 10.61
C HIS A 118 1.78 4.44 9.87
N GLY A 119 2.05 5.69 9.53
CA GLY A 119 3.27 6.08 8.82
C GLY A 119 4.54 5.71 9.60
N LEU A 120 4.53 5.94 10.92
CA LEU A 120 5.63 5.57 11.81
C LEU A 120 5.80 4.07 11.95
N LEU A 121 4.70 3.31 11.99
CA LEU A 121 4.71 1.86 12.05
C LEU A 121 5.47 1.27 10.85
N TRP A 122 5.14 1.70 9.63
CA TRP A 122 5.81 1.22 8.42
C TRP A 122 7.28 1.62 8.34
N THR A 123 7.64 2.82 8.76
CA THR A 123 9.06 3.26 8.78
C THR A 123 9.89 2.50 9.80
N ALA A 124 9.28 2.09 10.92
CA ALA A 124 9.96 1.36 11.99
C ALA A 124 10.00 -0.15 11.77
N MET A 125 9.04 -0.73 11.02
CA MET A 125 8.84 -2.18 10.89
C MET A 125 10.01 -2.89 10.21
N ALA A 126 10.44 -2.43 9.04
CA ALA A 126 11.52 -3.09 8.29
C ALA A 126 12.86 -3.09 9.04
N PRO A 127 13.32 -1.95 9.61
CA PRO A 127 14.53 -1.95 10.45
C PRO A 127 14.40 -2.79 11.73
N PHE A 128 13.21 -2.93 12.29
CA PHE A 128 12.98 -3.78 13.45
C PHE A 128 13.11 -5.26 13.06
N VAL A 129 12.44 -5.69 11.99
CA VAL A 129 12.51 -7.07 11.49
C VAL A 129 13.95 -7.48 11.20
N ALA A 130 14.72 -6.62 10.50
CA ALA A 130 16.11 -6.92 10.18
C ALA A 130 17.02 -7.12 11.41
N ARG A 131 16.59 -6.66 12.60
CA ARG A 131 17.36 -6.80 13.86
C ARG A 131 16.98 -8.01 14.68
N ILE A 132 15.79 -8.57 14.49
CA ILE A 132 15.31 -9.71 15.28
C ILE A 132 15.56 -11.05 14.60
N VAL A 133 16.09 -11.04 13.37
CA VAL A 133 16.40 -12.25 12.60
C VAL A 133 17.86 -12.26 12.13
N PRO A 134 18.45 -13.45 11.88
CA PRO A 134 19.77 -13.56 11.27
C PRO A 134 19.82 -12.87 9.89
N ALA A 135 20.97 -12.28 9.54
CA ALA A 135 21.12 -11.51 8.30
C ALA A 135 20.72 -12.28 7.03
N HIS A 136 21.06 -13.58 6.95
CA HIS A 136 20.70 -14.45 5.83
C HIS A 136 19.22 -14.83 5.76
N LYS A 137 18.42 -14.54 6.79
CA LYS A 137 16.97 -14.82 6.86
C LYS A 137 16.08 -13.57 6.78
N VAL A 138 16.67 -12.37 6.66
CA VAL A 138 15.94 -11.10 6.60
C VAL A 138 14.91 -11.10 5.47
N GLY A 139 15.28 -11.55 4.27
CA GLY A 139 14.33 -11.61 3.14
C GLY A 139 13.11 -12.49 3.43
N LYS A 140 13.31 -13.69 4.01
CA LYS A 140 12.20 -14.58 4.41
C LYS A 140 11.33 -13.97 5.50
N ALA A 141 11.93 -13.31 6.48
CA ALA A 141 11.20 -12.63 7.56
C ALA A 141 10.36 -11.47 7.04
N MET A 142 10.92 -10.67 6.12
CA MET A 142 10.20 -9.58 5.45
C MET A 142 9.01 -10.11 4.64
N ALA A 143 9.19 -11.23 3.91
CA ALA A 143 8.09 -11.86 3.18
C ALA A 143 6.93 -12.26 4.10
N ILE A 144 7.21 -12.83 5.29
CA ILE A 144 6.19 -13.16 6.28
C ILE A 144 5.48 -11.90 6.80
N VAL A 145 6.22 -10.86 7.16
CA VAL A 145 5.62 -9.63 7.71
C VAL A 145 4.79 -8.90 6.65
N PHE A 146 5.30 -8.76 5.42
CA PHE A 146 4.57 -8.08 4.35
C PHE A 146 3.44 -8.91 3.74
N SER A 147 3.34 -10.22 4.02
CA SER A 147 2.16 -11.00 3.63
C SER A 147 0.88 -10.48 4.30
N GLY A 148 0.97 -9.97 5.54
CA GLY A 148 -0.15 -9.30 6.20
C GLY A 148 -0.63 -8.06 5.45
N ASN A 149 0.30 -7.23 4.97
CA ASN A 149 -0.03 -6.09 4.11
C ASN A 149 -0.76 -6.53 2.81
N SER A 150 -0.23 -7.55 2.14
CA SER A 150 -0.83 -8.07 0.91
C SER A 150 -2.24 -8.63 1.15
N LEU A 151 -2.44 -9.35 2.25
CA LEU A 151 -3.77 -9.82 2.66
C LEU A 151 -4.71 -8.65 2.99
N GLY A 152 -4.21 -7.61 3.68
CA GLY A 152 -4.98 -6.39 3.97
C GLY A 152 -5.46 -5.68 2.71
N LEU A 153 -4.59 -5.58 1.70
CA LEU A 153 -4.95 -5.02 0.39
C LEU A 153 -5.99 -5.87 -0.35
N ALA A 154 -5.86 -7.21 -0.28
CA ALA A 154 -6.73 -8.12 -1.02
C ALA A 154 -8.13 -8.26 -0.39
N ILE A 155 -8.19 -8.37 0.94
CA ILE A 155 -9.44 -8.69 1.64
C ILE A 155 -9.88 -7.64 2.67
N GLY A 156 -9.03 -6.64 2.97
CA GLY A 156 -9.32 -5.66 4.02
C GLY A 156 -10.57 -4.83 3.73
N ALA A 157 -10.68 -4.26 2.53
CA ALA A 157 -11.87 -3.49 2.14
C ALA A 157 -13.14 -4.37 2.00
N PRO A 158 -13.09 -5.54 1.32
CA PRO A 158 -14.24 -6.46 1.28
C PRO A 158 -14.72 -6.89 2.66
N LEU A 159 -13.77 -7.28 3.53
CA LEU A 159 -14.07 -7.68 4.90
C LEU A 159 -14.71 -6.53 5.68
N GLY A 160 -14.15 -5.33 5.56
CA GLY A 160 -14.70 -4.14 6.20
C GLY A 160 -16.11 -3.81 5.74
N THR A 161 -16.37 -3.90 4.43
CA THR A 161 -17.70 -3.65 3.86
C THR A 161 -18.71 -4.70 4.33
N ALA A 162 -18.31 -5.98 4.34
CA ALA A 162 -19.15 -7.06 4.85
C ALA A 162 -19.48 -6.88 6.34
N LEU A 163 -18.48 -6.57 7.17
CA LEU A 163 -18.68 -6.28 8.59
C LEU A 163 -19.59 -5.05 8.78
N GLY A 164 -19.39 -4.00 8.02
CA GLY A 164 -20.23 -2.82 8.06
C GLY A 164 -21.70 -3.09 7.72
N GLY A 165 -21.95 -4.03 6.79
CA GLY A 165 -23.31 -4.51 6.48
C GLY A 165 -23.93 -5.34 7.60
N LEU A 166 -23.12 -6.11 8.34
CA LEU A 166 -23.61 -7.00 9.41
C LEU A 166 -23.77 -6.32 10.76
N ILE A 167 -22.78 -5.51 11.17
CA ILE A 167 -22.69 -4.94 12.52
C ILE A 167 -22.62 -3.42 12.53
N GLY A 168 -22.65 -2.78 11.36
CA GLY A 168 -22.53 -1.35 11.18
C GLY A 168 -21.08 -0.85 11.20
N TRP A 169 -20.86 0.33 10.59
CA TRP A 169 -19.52 0.90 10.41
C TRP A 169 -18.82 1.22 11.75
N ARG A 170 -19.56 1.69 12.76
CA ARG A 170 -19.00 1.99 14.09
C ARG A 170 -18.45 0.75 14.77
N ALA A 171 -19.23 -0.34 14.79
CA ALA A 171 -18.80 -1.60 15.39
C ALA A 171 -17.61 -2.21 14.63
N SER A 172 -17.51 -2.01 13.32
CA SER A 172 -16.35 -2.45 12.52
C SER A 172 -15.06 -1.75 12.97
N PHE A 173 -15.09 -0.44 13.23
CA PHE A 173 -13.95 0.28 13.79
C PHE A 173 -13.62 -0.15 15.22
N LEU A 174 -14.62 -0.40 16.05
CA LEU A 174 -14.42 -0.93 17.43
C LEU A 174 -13.82 -2.33 17.42
N LEU A 175 -14.20 -3.18 16.47
CA LEU A 175 -13.59 -4.50 16.29
C LEU A 175 -12.10 -4.38 15.93
N LEU A 176 -11.74 -3.47 15.03
CA LEU A 176 -10.33 -3.19 14.71
C LEU A 176 -9.58 -2.60 15.91
N ALA A 177 -10.22 -1.77 16.71
CA ALA A 177 -9.64 -1.27 17.94
C ALA A 177 -9.34 -2.41 18.93
N GLY A 178 -10.30 -3.30 19.17
CA GLY A 178 -10.12 -4.49 20.01
C GLY A 178 -9.01 -5.40 19.50
N THR A 179 -8.98 -5.66 18.19
CA THR A 179 -7.87 -6.40 17.54
C THR A 179 -6.53 -5.71 17.78
N GLY A 180 -6.46 -4.39 17.67
CA GLY A 180 -5.25 -3.61 17.94
C GLY A 180 -4.78 -3.75 19.39
N VAL A 181 -5.69 -3.73 20.38
CA VAL A 181 -5.35 -3.97 21.80
C VAL A 181 -4.76 -5.36 22.00
N VAL A 182 -5.40 -6.39 21.42
CA VAL A 182 -4.89 -7.78 21.49
C VAL A 182 -3.50 -7.87 20.86
N LEU A 183 -3.31 -7.28 19.69
CA LEU A 183 -2.02 -7.27 18.99
C LEU A 183 -0.94 -6.50 19.78
N ALA A 184 -1.30 -5.41 20.46
CA ALA A 184 -0.38 -4.69 21.34
C ALA A 184 0.06 -5.56 22.54
N GLY A 185 -0.86 -6.30 23.15
CA GLY A 185 -0.55 -7.27 24.19
C GLY A 185 0.36 -8.39 23.71
N LEU A 186 0.06 -8.98 22.56
CA LEU A 186 0.92 -9.98 21.92
C LEU A 186 2.30 -9.41 21.53
N ALA A 187 2.35 -8.17 21.07
CA ALA A 187 3.60 -7.49 20.75
C ALA A 187 4.46 -7.27 22.00
N LEU A 188 3.87 -6.85 23.12
CA LEU A 188 4.57 -6.75 24.41
C LEU A 188 5.19 -8.08 24.84
N TRP A 189 4.49 -9.18 24.60
CA TRP A 189 4.93 -10.51 25.03
C TRP A 189 5.94 -11.15 24.07
N LEU A 190 5.77 -10.99 22.75
CA LEU A 190 6.51 -11.74 21.72
C LEU A 190 7.63 -10.94 21.06
N LEU A 191 7.57 -9.58 21.05
CA LEU A 191 8.60 -8.81 20.40
C LEU A 191 9.85 -8.71 21.30
N PRO A 192 11.03 -9.13 20.78
CA PRO A 192 12.25 -9.07 21.57
C PRO A 192 12.70 -7.60 21.76
N ALA A 193 13.25 -7.29 22.93
CA ALA A 193 13.88 -6.01 23.20
C ALA A 193 15.12 -5.83 22.31
N VAL A 194 15.10 -4.84 21.45
CA VAL A 194 16.22 -4.54 20.56
C VAL A 194 16.91 -3.25 20.98
N ARG A 195 18.21 -3.36 21.30
CA ARG A 195 19.06 -2.21 21.59
C ARG A 195 19.25 -1.33 20.35
N ARG A 196 19.41 -0.02 20.59
CA ARG A 196 19.70 0.98 19.57
C ARG A 196 21.06 0.67 18.91
N LEU A 197 21.11 0.67 17.57
CA LEU A 197 22.36 0.83 16.84
C LEU A 197 22.58 2.31 16.56
N ALA A 198 23.75 2.82 16.96
CA ALA A 198 24.20 4.12 16.53
C ALA A 198 24.48 4.06 15.03
N ASP A 199 24.05 5.13 14.32
CA ASP A 199 24.51 5.57 13.01
C ASP A 199 24.56 4.57 11.84
N ALA A 200 23.38 4.29 11.24
CA ALA A 200 23.37 3.94 9.81
C ALA A 200 23.49 5.23 8.97
N PRO A 201 24.31 5.24 7.89
CA PRO A 201 24.41 6.38 6.98
C PRO A 201 23.01 6.80 6.47
N ARG A 202 22.70 8.10 6.55
CA ARG A 202 21.41 8.61 6.08
C ARG A 202 21.33 8.51 4.57
N PRO A 203 20.34 7.80 3.99
CA PRO A 203 20.19 7.72 2.55
C PRO A 203 19.92 9.10 1.97
N SER A 204 20.66 9.52 0.93
CA SER A 204 20.52 10.85 0.33
C SER A 204 19.39 10.83 -0.72
N LEU A 205 18.20 11.32 -0.35
CA LEU A 205 17.06 11.48 -1.25
C LEU A 205 17.40 12.37 -2.47
N ARG A 206 18.18 13.43 -2.25
CA ARG A 206 18.61 14.34 -3.33
C ARG A 206 19.42 13.61 -4.39
N LYS A 207 20.35 12.74 -4.00
CA LYS A 207 21.14 11.93 -4.92
C LYS A 207 20.31 10.86 -5.62
N ALA A 208 19.32 10.27 -4.94
CA ALA A 208 18.37 9.33 -5.56
C ALA A 208 17.53 10.01 -6.64
N ILE A 209 16.92 11.17 -6.35
CA ILE A 209 16.10 11.92 -7.30
C ILE A 209 16.93 12.42 -8.50
N SER A 210 18.23 12.69 -8.34
CA SER A 210 19.08 13.10 -9.44
C SER A 210 19.42 11.98 -10.44
N GLN A 211 19.12 10.71 -10.10
CA GLN A 211 19.27 9.62 -11.06
C GLN A 211 18.26 9.75 -12.21
N PRO A 212 18.69 9.65 -13.47
CA PRO A 212 17.85 9.99 -14.63
C PRO A 212 16.51 9.23 -14.72
N GLY A 213 16.48 7.97 -14.26
CA GLY A 213 15.28 7.14 -14.30
C GLY A 213 14.33 7.31 -13.11
N VAL A 214 14.79 7.88 -11.98
CA VAL A 214 13.99 7.97 -10.75
C VAL A 214 12.84 8.96 -10.88
N LYS A 215 13.05 10.13 -11.47
CA LYS A 215 12.01 11.16 -11.61
C LYS A 215 10.77 10.68 -12.37
N PRO A 216 10.86 10.08 -13.58
CA PRO A 216 9.69 9.60 -14.30
C PRO A 216 8.90 8.54 -13.49
N VAL A 217 9.58 7.62 -12.81
CA VAL A 217 8.92 6.61 -11.97
C VAL A 217 8.24 7.28 -10.76
N ALA A 218 8.92 8.21 -10.10
CA ALA A 218 8.41 8.94 -8.94
C ALA A 218 7.22 9.87 -9.29
N ILE A 219 6.98 10.18 -10.57
CA ILE A 219 5.82 10.94 -11.04
C ILE A 219 4.72 9.99 -11.55
N ALA A 220 5.05 8.98 -12.33
CA ALA A 220 4.06 8.07 -12.91
C ALA A 220 3.37 7.22 -11.83
N TRP A 221 4.10 6.77 -10.81
CA TRP A 221 3.55 5.95 -9.75
C TRP A 221 2.45 6.63 -8.93
N PRO A 222 2.65 7.84 -8.36
CA PRO A 222 1.57 8.53 -7.65
C PRO A 222 0.37 8.89 -8.54
N LEU A 223 0.55 9.09 -9.85
CA LEU A 223 -0.57 9.27 -10.78
C LEU A 223 -1.42 8.00 -10.90
N MET A 224 -0.80 6.82 -10.92
CA MET A 224 -1.52 5.55 -10.91
C MET A 224 -2.28 5.34 -9.60
N LEU A 225 -1.67 5.71 -8.47
CA LEU A 225 -2.31 5.65 -7.16
C LEU A 225 -3.43 6.69 -7.03
N MET A 226 -3.22 7.91 -7.54
CA MET A 226 -4.24 8.94 -7.62
C MET A 226 -5.48 8.43 -8.37
N ALA A 227 -5.29 7.80 -9.53
CA ALA A 227 -6.36 7.22 -10.32
C ALA A 227 -7.11 6.12 -9.55
N HIS A 228 -6.34 5.20 -8.96
CA HIS A 228 -6.90 4.10 -8.18
C HIS A 228 -7.75 4.62 -7.02
N PHE A 229 -7.19 5.49 -6.18
CA PHE A 229 -7.88 5.97 -4.98
C PHE A 229 -8.98 6.99 -5.28
N ALA A 230 -8.95 7.68 -6.41
CA ALA A 230 -10.08 8.49 -6.88
C ALA A 230 -11.34 7.65 -7.07
N LEU A 231 -11.22 6.49 -7.74
CA LEU A 231 -12.35 5.59 -7.96
C LEU A 231 -12.61 4.70 -6.74
N PHE A 232 -11.57 4.13 -6.12
CA PHE A 232 -11.69 3.21 -4.99
C PHE A 232 -12.40 3.83 -3.79
N THR A 233 -12.11 5.10 -3.47
CA THR A 233 -12.76 5.82 -2.36
C THR A 233 -14.24 6.02 -2.60
N PHE A 234 -14.65 6.24 -3.85
CA PHE A 234 -16.03 6.53 -4.23
C PHE A 234 -16.68 5.39 -5.03
N ILE A 235 -16.18 4.16 -4.86
CA ILE A 235 -16.72 2.99 -5.56
C ILE A 235 -18.18 2.71 -5.19
N ALA A 236 -18.54 2.89 -3.91
CA ALA A 236 -19.91 2.67 -3.44
C ALA A 236 -20.90 3.67 -4.02
N PRO A 237 -20.66 5.00 -4.00
CA PRO A 237 -21.47 5.98 -4.74
C PRO A 237 -21.61 5.65 -6.22
N PHE A 238 -20.51 5.30 -6.90
CA PHE A 238 -20.54 4.94 -8.31
C PHE A 238 -21.45 3.75 -8.60
N LEU A 239 -21.31 2.64 -7.86
CA LEU A 239 -22.09 1.41 -8.10
C LEU A 239 -23.58 1.62 -7.80
N ARG A 240 -23.91 2.41 -6.78
CA ARG A 240 -25.31 2.76 -6.47
C ARG A 240 -25.95 3.60 -7.56
N GLU A 241 -25.27 4.63 -8.05
CA GLU A 241 -25.76 5.49 -9.12
C GLU A 241 -25.90 4.71 -10.44
N ALA A 242 -25.06 3.70 -10.66
CA ALA A 242 -25.20 2.76 -11.77
C ALA A 242 -26.40 1.79 -11.62
N GLY A 243 -27.16 1.89 -10.55
CA GLY A 243 -28.35 1.06 -10.29
C GLY A 243 -28.05 -0.32 -9.75
N LEU A 244 -26.84 -0.58 -9.28
CA LEU A 244 -26.45 -1.89 -8.76
C LEU A 244 -26.87 -2.06 -7.29
N PRO A 245 -27.29 -3.26 -6.88
CA PRO A 245 -27.71 -3.54 -5.51
C PRO A 245 -26.52 -3.47 -4.54
N ASP A 246 -26.78 -3.13 -3.26
CA ASP A 246 -25.74 -2.91 -2.24
C ASP A 246 -24.78 -4.10 -2.03
N TYR A 247 -25.26 -5.33 -2.20
CA TYR A 247 -24.36 -6.50 -2.11
C TYR A 247 -23.26 -6.50 -3.19
N SER A 248 -23.49 -5.82 -4.32
CA SER A 248 -22.50 -5.70 -5.40
C SER A 248 -21.27 -4.89 -4.99
N ILE A 249 -21.38 -4.00 -3.99
CA ILE A 249 -20.25 -3.22 -3.47
C ILE A 249 -19.24 -4.17 -2.82
N THR A 250 -19.71 -5.01 -1.90
CA THR A 250 -18.84 -6.01 -1.24
C THR A 250 -18.25 -6.97 -2.25
N LEU A 251 -19.07 -7.46 -3.20
CA LEU A 251 -18.64 -8.40 -4.23
C LEU A 251 -17.60 -7.77 -5.18
N SER A 252 -17.80 -6.52 -5.59
CA SER A 252 -16.87 -5.77 -6.43
C SER A 252 -15.51 -5.56 -5.76
N LEU A 253 -15.50 -5.15 -4.48
CA LEU A 253 -14.27 -5.00 -3.71
C LEU A 253 -13.57 -6.34 -3.48
N THR A 254 -14.33 -7.41 -3.26
CA THR A 254 -13.80 -8.78 -3.15
C THR A 254 -13.11 -9.22 -4.43
N ILE A 255 -13.79 -9.07 -5.57
CA ILE A 255 -13.23 -9.42 -6.89
C ILE A 255 -12.01 -8.58 -7.20
N LEU A 256 -12.05 -7.27 -6.93
CA LEU A 256 -10.92 -6.36 -7.13
C LEU A 256 -9.71 -6.79 -6.30
N GLY A 257 -9.89 -7.16 -5.03
CA GLY A 257 -8.82 -7.62 -4.16
C GLY A 257 -8.22 -8.96 -4.61
N PHE A 258 -9.06 -9.97 -4.88
CA PHE A 258 -8.58 -11.29 -5.31
C PHE A 258 -7.94 -11.26 -6.70
N SER A 259 -8.50 -10.51 -7.64
CA SER A 259 -7.87 -10.33 -8.95
C SER A 259 -6.53 -9.60 -8.86
N GLY A 260 -6.36 -8.71 -7.86
CA GLY A 260 -5.07 -8.10 -7.56
C GLY A 260 -3.98 -9.14 -7.24
N LEU A 261 -4.31 -10.21 -6.51
CA LEU A 261 -3.36 -11.30 -6.26
C LEU A 261 -2.96 -12.02 -7.55
N VAL A 262 -3.92 -12.23 -8.46
CA VAL A 262 -3.64 -12.79 -9.81
C VAL A 262 -2.71 -11.85 -10.58
N GLY A 263 -2.93 -10.55 -10.52
CA GLY A 263 -2.06 -9.54 -11.12
C GLY A 263 -0.63 -9.57 -10.58
N ILE A 264 -0.47 -9.67 -9.27
CA ILE A 264 0.84 -9.82 -8.61
C ILE A 264 1.56 -11.08 -9.13
N TRP A 265 0.86 -12.20 -9.24
CA TRP A 265 1.41 -13.45 -9.77
C TRP A 265 1.86 -13.31 -11.24
N ILE A 266 1.03 -12.72 -12.11
CA ILE A 266 1.38 -12.43 -13.51
C ILE A 266 2.61 -11.52 -13.59
N ALA A 267 2.66 -10.46 -12.76
CA ALA A 267 3.79 -9.56 -12.72
C ALA A 267 5.08 -10.26 -12.28
N GLY A 268 5.00 -11.17 -11.31
CA GLY A 268 6.15 -11.97 -10.85
C GLY A 268 6.79 -12.79 -11.98
N ILE A 269 6.01 -13.29 -12.93
CA ILE A 269 6.50 -14.05 -14.08
C ILE A 269 7.07 -13.14 -15.19
N THR A 270 6.52 -11.93 -15.34
CA THR A 270 6.76 -11.09 -16.52
C THR A 270 7.75 -9.95 -16.28
N VAL A 271 7.94 -9.54 -15.01
CA VAL A 271 8.74 -8.36 -14.63
C VAL A 271 10.21 -8.44 -15.04
N ASP A 272 10.80 -9.63 -15.05
CA ASP A 272 12.19 -9.81 -15.43
C ASP A 272 12.38 -10.04 -16.94
N LEU A 273 11.37 -10.59 -17.61
CA LEU A 273 11.47 -10.97 -19.01
C LEU A 273 11.03 -9.84 -19.96
N ARG A 274 9.92 -9.18 -19.66
CA ARG A 274 9.28 -8.15 -20.50
C ARG A 274 8.76 -6.98 -19.66
N PRO A 275 9.59 -6.33 -18.83
CA PRO A 275 9.12 -5.33 -17.84
C PRO A 275 8.40 -4.17 -18.47
N ARG A 276 8.93 -3.61 -19.57
CA ARG A 276 8.36 -2.47 -20.24
C ARG A 276 7.03 -2.79 -20.93
N ARG A 277 7.00 -3.84 -21.73
CA ARG A 277 5.80 -4.23 -22.49
C ARG A 277 4.65 -4.57 -21.54
N SER A 278 4.94 -5.34 -20.50
CA SER A 278 3.93 -5.72 -19.49
C SER A 278 3.41 -4.49 -18.75
N LEU A 279 4.27 -3.57 -18.34
CA LEU A 279 3.88 -2.30 -17.72
C LEU A 279 2.94 -1.47 -18.61
N LEU A 280 3.31 -1.25 -19.87
CA LEU A 280 2.52 -0.45 -20.82
C LEU A 280 1.16 -1.09 -21.12
N ILE A 281 1.12 -2.40 -21.37
CA ILE A 281 -0.13 -3.13 -21.60
C ILE A 281 -1.02 -3.04 -20.36
N THR A 282 -0.49 -3.31 -19.17
CA THR A 282 -1.25 -3.25 -17.91
C THR A 282 -1.81 -1.85 -17.67
N THR A 283 -1.02 -0.80 -17.89
CA THR A 283 -1.49 0.59 -17.73
C THR A 283 -2.59 0.93 -18.74
N ALA A 284 -2.45 0.52 -20.02
CA ALA A 284 -3.45 0.73 -21.04
C ALA A 284 -4.76 -0.04 -20.73
N VAL A 285 -4.64 -1.26 -20.22
CA VAL A 285 -5.80 -2.09 -19.80
C VAL A 285 -6.54 -1.44 -18.62
N ILE A 286 -5.83 -0.87 -17.64
CA ILE A 286 -6.46 -0.13 -16.52
C ILE A 286 -7.20 1.10 -17.07
N ALA A 287 -6.59 1.87 -17.97
CA ALA A 287 -7.23 3.03 -18.60
C ALA A 287 -8.52 2.62 -19.33
N ALA A 288 -8.46 1.55 -20.13
CA ALA A 288 -9.63 1.02 -20.83
C ALA A 288 -10.72 0.55 -19.86
N ALA A 289 -10.36 -0.16 -18.79
CA ALA A 289 -11.30 -0.59 -17.77
C ALA A 289 -12.02 0.60 -17.12
N PHE A 290 -11.33 1.67 -16.78
CA PHE A 290 -11.91 2.88 -16.19
C PHE A 290 -12.88 3.58 -17.16
N LEU A 291 -12.52 3.69 -18.45
CA LEU A 291 -13.39 4.30 -19.45
C LEU A 291 -14.61 3.45 -19.76
N LEU A 292 -14.53 2.12 -19.65
CA LEU A 292 -15.63 1.19 -19.91
C LEU A 292 -16.53 0.99 -18.69
N LEU A 293 -16.09 1.31 -17.48
CA LEU A 293 -16.88 1.11 -16.25
C LEU A 293 -18.25 1.75 -16.28
N PRO A 294 -18.45 3.01 -16.71
CA PRO A 294 -19.79 3.59 -16.76
C PRO A 294 -20.76 2.86 -17.70
N LEU A 295 -20.24 2.23 -18.76
CA LEU A 295 -21.02 1.45 -19.74
C LEU A 295 -21.30 0.04 -19.24
N GLY A 296 -20.28 -0.60 -18.62
CA GLY A 296 -20.37 -1.99 -18.16
C GLY A 296 -21.09 -2.14 -16.81
N ALA A 297 -21.10 -1.10 -15.99
CA ALA A 297 -21.73 -1.13 -14.66
C ALA A 297 -23.28 -1.10 -14.69
N GLY A 298 -23.92 -1.06 -15.84
CA GLY A 298 -25.36 -1.25 -15.95
C GLY A 298 -25.83 -2.68 -15.57
N THR A 299 -24.91 -3.62 -15.41
CA THR A 299 -25.17 -4.99 -14.97
C THR A 299 -24.11 -5.45 -13.96
N VAL A 300 -24.53 -6.30 -12.98
CA VAL A 300 -23.59 -6.86 -12.00
C VAL A 300 -22.44 -7.63 -12.67
N PRO A 301 -22.65 -8.55 -13.63
CA PRO A 301 -21.55 -9.24 -14.29
C PRO A 301 -20.58 -8.30 -15.02
N GLY A 302 -21.08 -7.28 -15.70
CA GLY A 302 -20.26 -6.28 -16.40
C GLY A 302 -19.37 -5.50 -15.44
N ALA A 303 -19.94 -5.03 -14.31
CA ALA A 303 -19.18 -4.39 -13.26
C ALA A 303 -18.08 -5.31 -12.71
N LEU A 304 -18.40 -6.57 -12.36
CA LEU A 304 -17.46 -7.51 -11.79
C LEU A 304 -16.28 -7.83 -12.72
N VAL A 305 -16.55 -8.01 -14.03
CA VAL A 305 -15.49 -8.23 -15.02
C VAL A 305 -14.53 -7.04 -15.07
N LEU A 306 -15.05 -5.81 -15.13
CA LEU A 306 -14.21 -4.61 -15.17
C LEU A 306 -13.46 -4.38 -13.85
N MET A 307 -14.09 -4.70 -12.69
CA MET A 307 -13.41 -4.71 -11.39
C MET A 307 -12.28 -5.73 -11.34
N ALA A 308 -12.48 -6.93 -11.91
CA ALA A 308 -11.44 -7.95 -11.99
C ALA A 308 -10.26 -7.50 -12.86
N VAL A 309 -10.54 -6.89 -14.00
CA VAL A 309 -9.50 -6.33 -14.89
C VAL A 309 -8.72 -5.21 -14.19
N TRP A 310 -9.43 -4.29 -13.54
CA TRP A 310 -8.78 -3.23 -12.76
C TRP A 310 -7.93 -3.78 -11.62
N GLY A 311 -8.48 -4.70 -10.81
CA GLY A 311 -7.76 -5.29 -9.68
C GLY A 311 -6.49 -6.02 -10.12
N ALA A 312 -6.58 -6.87 -11.14
CA ALA A 312 -5.42 -7.58 -11.68
C ALA A 312 -4.38 -6.59 -12.23
N GLY A 313 -4.82 -5.57 -12.97
CA GLY A 313 -3.94 -4.53 -13.45
C GLY A 313 -3.24 -3.79 -12.32
N PHE A 314 -3.99 -3.37 -11.28
CA PHE A 314 -3.44 -2.61 -10.15
C PHE A 314 -2.46 -3.44 -9.31
N GLY A 315 -2.75 -4.72 -9.06
CA GLY A 315 -1.82 -5.63 -8.40
C GLY A 315 -0.51 -5.80 -9.16
N ALA A 316 -0.59 -5.95 -10.48
CA ALA A 316 0.58 -6.10 -11.35
C ALA A 316 1.44 -4.83 -11.42
N ILE A 317 0.81 -3.65 -11.56
CA ILE A 317 1.53 -2.39 -11.80
C ILE A 317 2.39 -1.98 -10.60
N GLY A 318 2.00 -2.33 -9.38
CA GLY A 318 2.79 -2.13 -8.18
C GLY A 318 4.15 -2.82 -8.25
N ILE A 319 4.19 -4.07 -8.73
CA ILE A 319 5.43 -4.84 -8.90
C ILE A 319 6.31 -4.23 -9.99
N TYR A 320 5.74 -3.82 -11.12
CA TYR A 320 6.51 -3.19 -12.19
C TYR A 320 7.12 -1.86 -11.76
N ASN A 321 6.37 -1.00 -11.07
CA ASN A 321 6.89 0.28 -10.57
C ASN A 321 7.94 0.07 -9.48
N GLN A 322 7.74 -0.88 -8.55
CA GLN A 322 8.74 -1.23 -7.54
C GLN A 322 10.04 -1.71 -8.18
N SER A 323 9.97 -2.56 -9.20
CA SER A 323 11.14 -3.00 -9.96
C SER A 323 11.82 -1.85 -10.70
N ALA A 324 11.03 -0.96 -11.32
CA ALA A 324 11.55 0.20 -12.05
C ALA A 324 12.29 1.17 -11.14
N ILE A 325 11.74 1.53 -9.98
CA ILE A 325 12.39 2.46 -9.04
C ILE A 325 13.70 1.90 -8.47
N LEU A 326 13.74 0.59 -8.18
CA LEU A 326 14.94 -0.07 -7.68
C LEU A 326 16.05 -0.15 -8.75
N ARG A 327 15.69 -0.37 -10.02
CA ARG A 327 16.65 -0.36 -11.14
C ARG A 327 17.15 1.06 -11.41
N ALA A 328 16.26 2.04 -11.44
CA ALA A 328 16.60 3.44 -11.68
C ALA A 328 17.46 4.05 -10.57
N GLY A 329 17.25 3.63 -9.31
CA GLY A 329 17.96 4.13 -8.14
C GLY A 329 19.45 3.77 -8.07
N LYS A 330 19.90 2.74 -8.81
CA LYS A 330 21.30 2.28 -8.85
C LYS A 330 21.93 2.15 -7.45
N GLU A 331 22.97 2.91 -7.15
CA GLU A 331 23.64 2.93 -5.84
C GLU A 331 22.76 3.51 -4.72
N TYR A 332 21.73 4.29 -5.08
CA TYR A 332 20.82 4.96 -4.13
C TYR A 332 19.47 4.24 -4.01
N ARG A 333 19.43 2.90 -4.23
CA ARG A 333 18.19 2.09 -4.23
C ARG A 333 17.36 2.27 -2.97
N GLU A 334 17.99 2.32 -1.79
CA GLU A 334 17.27 2.48 -0.52
C GLU A 334 16.57 3.84 -0.44
N ALA A 335 17.27 4.91 -0.85
CA ALA A 335 16.68 6.24 -0.89
C ALA A 335 15.57 6.35 -1.95
N ALA A 336 15.75 5.74 -3.12
CA ALA A 336 14.75 5.67 -4.18
C ALA A 336 13.51 4.89 -3.72
N ASN A 337 13.71 3.78 -2.98
CA ASN A 337 12.61 3.04 -2.37
C ASN A 337 11.87 3.86 -1.29
N GLY A 338 12.59 4.66 -0.51
CA GLY A 338 11.98 5.59 0.45
C GLY A 338 11.06 6.63 -0.22
N LEU A 339 11.40 7.09 -1.43
CA LEU A 339 10.51 7.95 -2.22
C LEU A 339 9.21 7.25 -2.59
N THR A 340 9.23 5.94 -2.82
CA THR A 340 8.02 5.17 -3.14
C THR A 340 6.99 5.27 -2.03
N VAL A 341 7.40 5.18 -0.77
CA VAL A 341 6.48 5.30 0.39
C VAL A 341 5.80 6.67 0.40
N LEU A 342 6.58 7.75 0.20
CA LEU A 342 6.03 9.11 0.16
C LEU A 342 5.08 9.30 -1.02
N THR A 343 5.44 8.80 -2.20
CA THR A 343 4.63 8.94 -3.40
C THR A 343 3.35 8.09 -3.36
N ILE A 344 3.35 6.96 -2.63
CA ILE A 344 2.14 6.18 -2.35
C ILE A 344 1.14 7.04 -1.59
N GLN A 345 1.53 7.62 -0.48
CA GLN A 345 0.63 8.39 0.36
C GLN A 345 0.17 9.70 -0.32
N LEU A 346 1.06 10.32 -1.10
CA LEU A 346 0.69 11.45 -1.94
C LEU A 346 -0.38 11.07 -2.96
N GLY A 347 -0.21 9.93 -3.63
CA GLY A 347 -1.19 9.41 -4.58
C GLY A 347 -2.55 9.11 -3.94
N ILE A 348 -2.56 8.52 -2.75
CA ILE A 348 -3.79 8.26 -1.96
C ILE A 348 -4.48 9.58 -1.62
N THR A 349 -3.73 10.54 -1.05
CA THR A 349 -4.26 11.85 -0.65
C THR A 349 -4.88 12.60 -1.82
N VAL A 350 -4.08 12.82 -2.87
CA VAL A 350 -4.53 13.57 -4.05
C VAL A 350 -5.62 12.80 -4.78
N GLY A 351 -5.57 11.47 -4.78
CA GLY A 351 -6.59 10.62 -5.38
C GLY A 351 -7.96 10.78 -4.71
N ALA A 352 -8.02 10.71 -3.39
CA ALA A 352 -9.27 10.90 -2.67
C ALA A 352 -9.84 12.32 -2.85
N LEU A 353 -9.00 13.36 -2.86
CA LEU A 353 -9.41 14.74 -3.12
C LEU A 353 -9.89 14.93 -4.56
N TYR A 354 -9.17 14.38 -5.53
CA TYR A 354 -9.55 14.41 -6.94
C TYR A 354 -10.85 13.67 -7.21
N GLY A 355 -11.04 12.51 -6.60
CA GLY A 355 -12.28 11.74 -6.66
C GLY A 355 -13.46 12.50 -6.04
N ALA A 356 -13.25 13.19 -4.91
CA ALA A 356 -14.26 14.05 -4.29
C ALA A 356 -14.65 15.21 -5.22
N ALA A 357 -13.68 15.87 -5.85
CA ALA A 357 -13.95 16.93 -6.82
C ALA A 357 -14.69 16.39 -8.05
N ALA A 358 -14.30 15.25 -8.60
CA ALA A 358 -15.01 14.62 -9.71
C ALA A 358 -16.44 14.25 -9.35
N LEU A 359 -16.66 13.68 -8.15
CA LEU A 359 -17.98 13.33 -7.65
C LEU A 359 -18.90 14.55 -7.53
N THR A 360 -18.39 15.67 -7.04
CA THR A 360 -19.19 16.90 -6.84
C THR A 360 -19.45 17.65 -8.13
N THR A 361 -18.51 17.65 -9.10
CA THR A 361 -18.62 18.45 -10.33
C THR A 361 -19.26 17.70 -11.49
N ALA A 362 -19.00 16.40 -11.59
CA ALA A 362 -19.42 15.58 -12.74
C ALA A 362 -20.38 14.44 -12.37
N GLY A 363 -20.60 14.20 -11.08
CA GLY A 363 -21.45 13.13 -10.57
C GLY A 363 -20.79 11.76 -10.50
N PRO A 364 -21.41 10.78 -9.79
CA PRO A 364 -20.80 9.50 -9.48
C PRO A 364 -20.41 8.68 -10.72
N LEU A 365 -21.22 8.69 -11.77
CA LEU A 365 -20.99 7.91 -12.99
C LEU A 365 -19.73 8.32 -13.76
N LEU A 366 -19.29 9.58 -13.62
CA LEU A 366 -18.11 10.08 -14.31
C LEU A 366 -16.82 9.99 -13.49
N VAL A 367 -16.89 9.56 -12.22
CA VAL A 367 -15.67 9.33 -11.40
C VAL A 367 -14.68 8.35 -12.08
N PRO A 368 -15.10 7.22 -12.67
CA PRO A 368 -14.17 6.34 -13.37
C PRO A 368 -13.50 7.01 -14.58
N VAL A 369 -14.25 7.81 -15.35
CA VAL A 369 -13.72 8.55 -16.51
C VAL A 369 -12.69 9.59 -16.05
N ALA A 370 -13.00 10.33 -14.99
CA ALA A 370 -12.03 11.26 -14.38
C ALA A 370 -10.78 10.52 -13.91
N ALA A 371 -10.91 9.37 -13.27
CA ALA A 371 -9.79 8.54 -12.83
C ALA A 371 -8.95 7.99 -14.00
N ALA A 372 -9.50 7.85 -15.20
CA ALA A 372 -8.72 7.47 -16.39
C ALA A 372 -7.70 8.54 -16.81
N VAL A 373 -7.94 9.82 -16.53
CA VAL A 373 -7.05 10.92 -16.94
C VAL A 373 -5.63 10.76 -16.37
N PRO A 374 -5.41 10.64 -15.05
CA PRO A 374 -4.06 10.43 -14.52
C PRO A 374 -3.43 9.10 -14.97
N VAL A 375 -4.21 8.06 -15.30
CA VAL A 375 -3.68 6.82 -15.89
C VAL A 375 -3.10 7.09 -17.28
N VAL A 376 -3.81 7.85 -18.13
CA VAL A 376 -3.33 8.21 -19.47
C VAL A 376 -2.07 9.07 -19.38
N VAL A 377 -2.03 10.04 -18.46
CA VAL A 377 -0.82 10.85 -18.22
C VAL A 377 0.36 9.98 -17.78
N ALA A 378 0.13 9.05 -16.85
CA ALA A 378 1.15 8.09 -16.42
C ALA A 378 1.63 7.22 -17.59
N LEU A 379 0.71 6.74 -18.46
CA LEU A 379 1.04 5.97 -19.64
C LEU A 379 1.96 6.77 -20.60
N VAL A 380 1.67 8.04 -20.83
CA VAL A 380 2.53 8.93 -21.66
C VAL A 380 3.93 9.04 -21.06
N ILE A 381 4.04 9.26 -19.73
CA ILE A 381 5.33 9.30 -19.03
C ILE A 381 6.08 7.96 -19.16
N MET A 382 5.37 6.84 -19.05
CA MET A 382 5.98 5.50 -19.19
C MET A 382 6.45 5.23 -20.62
N VAL A 383 5.70 5.71 -21.64
CA VAL A 383 6.09 5.59 -23.05
C VAL A 383 7.33 6.42 -23.35
N THR A 384 7.35 7.68 -22.90
CA THR A 384 8.49 8.59 -23.13
C THR A 384 9.72 8.25 -22.30
N GLY A 385 9.54 7.63 -21.12
CA GLY A 385 10.60 7.21 -20.19
C GLY A 385 11.42 5.98 -20.63
N ARG A 386 11.43 5.61 -21.92
CA ARG A 386 12.01 4.38 -22.46
C ARG A 386 13.49 4.16 -22.10
N ASN A 387 14.29 5.22 -22.12
CA ASN A 387 15.75 5.06 -22.06
C ASN A 387 16.31 4.90 -20.66
N HIS A 388 15.63 5.43 -19.62
CA HIS A 388 16.20 5.51 -18.28
C HIS A 388 15.30 4.92 -17.19
N ALA A 389 13.98 5.19 -17.27
CA ALA A 389 13.03 4.78 -16.24
C ALA A 389 12.45 3.38 -16.48
N TYR A 390 12.09 3.11 -17.72
CA TYR A 390 11.38 1.90 -18.14
C TYR A 390 12.03 1.25 -19.36
N PRO A 391 13.30 0.80 -19.25
CA PRO A 391 14.00 0.17 -20.36
C PRO A 391 13.38 -1.17 -20.77
N PRO A 392 13.52 -1.58 -22.04
CA PRO A 392 13.10 -2.91 -22.49
C PRO A 392 13.87 -4.00 -21.75
N GLY A 393 13.20 -5.12 -21.50
CA GLY A 393 13.80 -6.29 -20.88
C GLY A 393 14.55 -7.20 -21.88
N PRO A 394 15.21 -8.26 -21.38
CA PRO A 394 16.03 -9.17 -22.21
C PRO A 394 15.29 -9.75 -23.41
N LYS A 395 14.01 -10.15 -23.24
CA LYS A 395 13.17 -10.69 -24.33
C LYS A 395 12.60 -9.63 -25.27
N GLU A 396 12.68 -8.34 -24.89
CA GLU A 396 12.17 -7.22 -25.69
C GLU A 396 13.25 -6.57 -26.53
N SER A 397 14.52 -6.66 -26.10
CA SER A 397 15.68 -6.07 -26.76
C SER A 397 16.30 -6.94 -27.85
N GLY A 398 15.80 -8.15 -28.05
CA GLY A 398 16.36 -9.10 -29.02
C GLY A 398 17.76 -9.63 -28.64
N HIS A 399 18.30 -9.23 -27.52
CA HIS A 399 19.60 -9.65 -27.03
C HIS A 399 19.47 -10.82 -26.04
N VAL A 400 19.14 -12.00 -26.56
CA VAL A 400 19.42 -13.25 -25.84
C VAL A 400 20.90 -13.57 -26.07
N LYS A 401 21.80 -12.83 -25.44
CA LYS A 401 23.15 -13.38 -25.20
C LYS A 401 23.02 -14.35 -24.04
N ALA A 402 23.25 -15.62 -24.35
CA ALA A 402 23.51 -16.64 -23.35
C ALA A 402 24.63 -16.10 -22.45
N GLU A 403 24.36 -16.03 -21.15
CA GLU A 403 25.37 -15.73 -20.14
C GLU A 403 26.43 -16.86 -20.25
N PRO A 404 27.70 -16.56 -20.47
CA PRO A 404 28.71 -17.61 -20.47
C PRO A 404 28.71 -18.26 -19.09
N ALA A 405 28.61 -19.59 -19.07
CA ALA A 405 28.71 -20.38 -17.87
C ALA A 405 29.94 -19.92 -17.05
N ALA A 406 29.71 -19.68 -15.75
CA ALA A 406 30.79 -19.29 -14.85
C ALA A 406 31.98 -20.27 -15.00
N PRO A 407 33.21 -19.76 -15.05
CA PRO A 407 34.36 -20.63 -15.19
C PRO A 407 34.42 -21.57 -13.97
N GLU A 408 34.44 -22.90 -14.26
CA GLU A 408 34.67 -23.92 -13.25
C GLU A 408 35.97 -23.59 -12.52
N LEU A 409 35.89 -23.32 -11.23
CA LEU A 409 37.06 -23.27 -10.36
C LEU A 409 37.73 -24.64 -10.39
N ARG A 410 38.78 -24.79 -11.23
CA ARG A 410 39.68 -25.94 -11.15
C ARG A 410 40.36 -25.89 -9.78
N VAL A 411 39.92 -26.76 -8.90
CA VAL A 411 40.64 -27.11 -7.69
C VAL A 411 41.87 -27.87 -8.13
N HIS A 412 43.04 -27.24 -8.06
CA HIS A 412 44.29 -27.95 -8.15
C HIS A 412 44.54 -28.70 -6.84
N ALA A 413 44.66 -30.01 -6.96
CA ALA A 413 45.06 -30.93 -5.91
C ALA A 413 46.52 -30.67 -5.48
#